data_fe2814212b2e6015fdcc24eb2a2f56d7
#
_entry.id   fe2814212b2e6015fdcc24eb2a2f56d7
#
_cell.length_a   1.000
_cell.length_b   1.000
_cell.length_c   1.000
_cell.angle_alpha   90.00
_cell.angle_beta   90.00
_cell.angle_gamma   90.00
#
_symmetry.space_group_name_H-M   'P 1'
#
loop_
_entity.id
_entity.type
_entity.pdbx_description
1 polymer ?
#
loop_
_entity_poly.entity_id
_entity_poly.type
_entity_poly.pdbx_seq_one_letter_code
_entity_poly.pdbx_strand_id
1 'polypeptide(L)'
;MGLSTHVLDTMHGGPAAGMRVSLFTTDKSGATLVKSFTLNHDGRNPDGPLYDNDSLKKGTYRLGFDVKGYFAAKGVALPEPNFLDQVSLDFGVAHTEQHYHVPLLVSPWSYSTYRGS
;
A
#
# COMPACT_ATOMS: atom_id res chain seq x y z
N MET A 1 9.85 3.78 13.76
CA MET A 1 10.69 2.95 12.87
C MET A 1 9.91 1.73 12.50
N GLY A 2 10.44 0.90 11.61
CA GLY A 2 9.73 -0.25 11.12
C GLY A 2 9.22 -0.05 9.69
N LEU A 3 7.99 -0.44 9.40
CA LEU A 3 7.40 -0.37 8.05
C LEU A 3 6.12 0.45 8.09
N SER A 4 6.00 1.41 7.19
CA SER A 4 4.78 2.22 7.06
C SER A 4 4.42 2.43 5.60
N THR A 5 3.17 2.78 5.35
CA THR A 5 2.67 3.13 4.02
C THR A 5 1.81 4.38 4.09
N HIS A 6 1.68 5.06 2.96
CA HIS A 6 0.88 6.26 2.81
C HIS A 6 0.44 6.35 1.35
N VAL A 7 -0.84 6.57 1.10
CA VAL A 7 -1.36 6.59 -0.27
C VAL A 7 -1.92 7.96 -0.59
N LEU A 8 -1.44 8.54 -1.70
CA LEU A 8 -1.93 9.79 -2.24
C LEU A 8 -2.71 9.53 -3.52
N ASP A 9 -3.92 10.05 -3.56
CA ASP A 9 -4.78 10.06 -4.74
C ASP A 9 -4.39 11.29 -5.57
N THR A 10 -3.64 11.07 -6.64
CA THR A 10 -3.14 12.17 -7.47
C THR A 10 -4.20 12.75 -8.39
N MET A 11 -5.31 12.02 -8.60
CA MET A 11 -6.43 12.55 -9.39
C MET A 11 -7.18 13.63 -8.60
N HIS A 12 -7.41 13.41 -7.30
CA HIS A 12 -8.15 14.35 -6.45
C HIS A 12 -7.23 15.26 -5.64
N GLY A 13 -5.93 15.00 -5.62
CA GLY A 13 -4.95 15.84 -4.95
C GLY A 13 -4.94 15.72 -3.43
N GLY A 14 -5.19 14.54 -2.89
CA GLY A 14 -5.23 14.33 -1.45
C GLY A 14 -5.02 12.89 -1.05
N PRO A 15 -5.10 12.59 0.25
CA PRO A 15 -4.93 11.22 0.74
C PRO A 15 -6.07 10.31 0.28
N ALA A 16 -5.73 9.04 0.06
CA ALA A 16 -6.68 8.03 -0.42
C ALA A 16 -7.43 7.40 0.75
N ALA A 17 -8.24 8.20 1.45
CA ALA A 17 -9.04 7.73 2.57
C ALA A 17 -10.03 6.65 2.10
N GLY A 18 -10.10 5.55 2.83
CA GLY A 18 -11.04 4.47 2.54
C GLY A 18 -10.51 3.38 1.61
N MET A 19 -9.30 3.52 1.08
CA MET A 19 -8.73 2.46 0.24
C MET A 19 -8.38 1.23 1.09
N ARG A 20 -8.69 0.04 0.58
CA ARG A 20 -8.31 -1.23 1.21
C ARG A 20 -6.89 -1.58 0.82
N VAL A 21 -6.10 -1.99 1.80
CA VAL A 21 -4.70 -2.37 1.62
C VAL A 21 -4.46 -3.70 2.34
N SER A 22 -3.64 -4.54 1.73
CA SER A 22 -3.25 -5.83 2.32
C SER A 22 -1.74 -5.96 2.32
N LEU A 23 -1.20 -6.48 3.42
CA LEU A 23 0.22 -6.75 3.58
C LEU A 23 0.46 -8.25 3.61
N PHE A 24 1.43 -8.69 2.83
CA PHE A 24 1.82 -10.09 2.73
C PHE A 24 3.31 -10.24 2.99
N THR A 25 3.70 -11.38 3.55
CA THR A 25 5.08 -11.88 3.42
C THR A 25 5.14 -12.75 2.18
N THR A 26 6.29 -12.77 1.53
CA THR A 26 6.48 -13.56 0.31
C THR A 26 7.69 -14.47 0.43
N ASP A 27 7.63 -15.62 -0.23
CA ASP A 27 8.73 -16.57 -0.37
C ASP A 27 8.56 -17.35 -1.66
N LYS A 28 9.36 -18.42 -1.83
CA LYS A 28 9.31 -19.24 -3.05
C LYS A 28 7.97 -19.93 -3.24
N SER A 29 7.24 -20.18 -2.17
CA SER A 29 5.94 -20.86 -2.25
C SER A 29 4.76 -19.91 -2.46
N GLY A 30 4.99 -18.60 -2.42
CA GLY A 30 3.96 -17.60 -2.68
C GLY A 30 3.87 -16.52 -1.62
N ALA A 31 2.67 -15.97 -1.47
CA ALA A 31 2.39 -14.87 -0.57
C ALA A 31 1.48 -15.34 0.58
N THR A 32 1.79 -14.89 1.79
CA THR A 32 1.00 -15.17 2.99
C THR A 32 0.45 -13.87 3.54
N LEU A 33 -0.85 -13.77 3.68
CA LEU A 33 -1.50 -12.56 4.21
C LEU A 33 -1.12 -12.36 5.67
N VAL A 34 -0.63 -11.15 5.99
CA VAL A 34 -0.30 -10.76 7.36
C VAL A 34 -1.45 -9.96 7.96
N LYS A 35 -1.91 -8.94 7.25
CA LYS A 35 -3.03 -8.11 7.71
C LYS A 35 -3.66 -7.37 6.53
N SER A 36 -4.92 -7.01 6.69
CA SER A 36 -5.64 -6.10 5.79
C SER A 36 -6.21 -4.95 6.62
N PHE A 37 -6.27 -3.78 6.02
CA PHE A 37 -6.75 -2.60 6.70
C PHE A 37 -7.32 -1.61 5.69
N THR A 38 -8.10 -0.66 6.21
CA THR A 38 -8.66 0.43 5.42
C THR A 38 -7.93 1.71 5.80
N LEU A 39 -7.46 2.46 4.81
CA LEU A 39 -6.73 3.70 5.05
C LEU A 39 -7.65 4.74 5.70
N ASN A 40 -7.09 5.48 6.66
CA ASN A 40 -7.80 6.53 7.36
C ASN A 40 -7.84 7.83 6.54
N HIS A 41 -8.34 8.90 7.16
CA HIS A 41 -8.48 10.21 6.51
C HIS A 41 -7.14 10.81 6.04
N ASP A 42 -6.02 10.34 6.58
CA ASP A 42 -4.68 10.75 6.15
C ASP A 42 -4.09 9.83 5.08
N GLY A 43 -4.81 8.80 4.65
CA GLY A 43 -4.29 7.82 3.71
C GLY A 43 -3.26 6.88 4.32
N ARG A 44 -3.37 6.61 5.62
CA ARG A 44 -2.44 5.78 6.39
C ARG A 44 -3.19 4.67 7.13
N ASN A 45 -2.44 3.68 7.59
CA ASN A 45 -2.99 2.66 8.48
C ASN A 45 -3.46 3.33 9.78
N PRO A 46 -4.73 3.16 10.18
CA PRO A 46 -5.24 3.81 11.40
C PRO A 46 -4.54 3.35 12.68
N ASP A 47 -3.95 2.15 12.68
CA ASP A 47 -3.24 1.61 13.84
C ASP A 47 -1.76 1.99 13.88
N GLY A 48 -1.29 2.85 12.95
CA GLY A 48 0.09 3.29 12.88
C GLY A 48 0.94 2.44 11.96
N PRO A 49 2.23 2.22 12.25
CA PRO A 49 3.10 1.43 11.39
C PRO A 49 2.57 0.01 11.19
N LEU A 50 2.87 -0.58 10.03
CA LEU A 50 2.49 -1.97 9.73
C LEU A 50 3.31 -2.95 10.56
N TYR A 51 4.58 -2.63 10.75
CA TYR A 51 5.47 -3.29 11.69
C TYR A 51 6.19 -2.22 12.48
N ASP A 52 6.41 -2.46 13.76
CA ASP A 52 7.26 -1.60 14.56
C ASP A 52 8.73 -2.01 14.40
N ASN A 53 9.60 -1.35 15.14
CA ASN A 53 11.04 -1.57 15.06
C ASN A 53 11.44 -2.98 15.48
N ASP A 54 10.69 -3.59 16.40
CA ASP A 54 11.02 -4.91 16.94
C ASP A 54 10.43 -6.06 16.15
N SER A 55 9.32 -5.82 15.45
CA SER A 55 8.60 -6.87 14.75
C SER A 55 8.98 -7.02 13.28
N LEU A 56 9.63 -6.00 12.69
CA LEU A 56 10.03 -6.05 11.28
C LEU A 56 11.18 -7.06 11.09
N LYS A 57 10.99 -7.98 10.16
CA LYS A 57 11.98 -9.03 9.85
C LYS A 57 12.60 -8.80 8.48
N LYS A 58 13.84 -9.18 8.33
CA LYS A 58 14.51 -9.24 7.03
C LYS A 58 13.77 -10.22 6.13
N GLY A 59 13.51 -9.81 4.89
CA GLY A 59 12.80 -10.67 3.94
C GLY A 59 12.08 -9.87 2.88
N THR A 60 11.23 -10.55 2.12
CA THR A 60 10.44 -9.95 1.06
C THR A 60 8.97 -9.85 1.44
N TYR A 61 8.33 -8.80 0.95
CA TYR A 61 6.96 -8.44 1.31
C TYR A 61 6.20 -7.98 0.08
N ARG A 62 4.88 -7.98 0.19
CA ARG A 62 4.00 -7.41 -0.83
C ARG A 62 2.94 -6.53 -0.17
N LEU A 63 2.73 -5.35 -0.72
CA LEU A 63 1.57 -4.52 -0.40
C LEU A 63 0.63 -4.53 -1.60
N GLY A 64 -0.63 -4.88 -1.36
CA GLY A 64 -1.68 -4.85 -2.37
C GLY A 64 -2.66 -3.73 -2.06
N PHE A 65 -3.00 -2.94 -3.08
CA PHE A 65 -3.87 -1.77 -2.95
C PHE A 65 -5.07 -1.94 -3.87
N ASP A 66 -6.29 -1.82 -3.34
CA ASP A 66 -7.51 -1.90 -4.14
C ASP A 66 -7.80 -0.55 -4.78
N VAL A 67 -7.12 -0.29 -5.89
CA VAL A 67 -7.20 1.00 -6.58
C VAL A 67 -8.55 1.17 -7.26
N LYS A 68 -9.01 0.17 -8.00
CA LYS A 68 -10.29 0.22 -8.71
C LYS A 68 -11.44 0.45 -7.73
N GLY A 69 -11.48 -0.31 -6.64
CA GLY A 69 -12.54 -0.18 -5.64
C GLY A 69 -12.56 1.20 -5.01
N TYR A 70 -11.40 1.76 -4.74
CA TYR A 70 -11.29 3.10 -4.17
C TYR A 70 -11.87 4.17 -5.11
N PHE A 71 -11.44 4.20 -6.38
CA PHE A 71 -11.91 5.22 -7.32
C PHE A 71 -13.39 5.04 -7.67
N ALA A 72 -13.86 3.80 -7.76
CA ALA A 72 -15.29 3.52 -7.97
C ALA A 72 -16.12 4.07 -6.82
N ALA A 73 -15.68 3.88 -5.58
CA ALA A 73 -16.36 4.41 -4.40
C ALA A 73 -16.35 5.94 -4.35
N LYS A 74 -15.37 6.57 -4.99
CA LYS A 74 -15.32 8.04 -5.13
C LYS A 74 -16.21 8.57 -6.24
N GLY A 75 -16.91 7.70 -6.95
CA GLY A 75 -17.81 8.10 -8.03
C GLY A 75 -17.12 8.40 -9.34
N VAL A 76 -15.87 7.98 -9.50
CA VAL A 76 -15.15 8.15 -10.77
C VAL A 76 -15.71 7.18 -11.79
N ALA A 77 -16.08 7.69 -12.97
CA ALA A 77 -16.53 6.84 -14.06
C ALA A 77 -15.32 6.12 -14.67
N LEU A 78 -15.29 4.81 -14.47
CA LEU A 78 -14.19 3.96 -14.94
C LEU A 78 -14.67 3.04 -16.05
N PRO A 79 -13.84 2.76 -17.04
CA PRO A 79 -14.11 1.67 -17.98
C PRO A 79 -14.23 0.34 -17.22
N GLU A 80 -14.92 -0.62 -17.81
CA GLU A 80 -15.04 -1.96 -17.24
C GLU A 80 -14.50 -2.98 -18.23
N PRO A 81 -13.30 -3.57 -17.98
CA PRO A 81 -12.45 -3.37 -16.80
C PRO A 81 -11.63 -2.09 -16.87
N ASN A 82 -11.27 -1.55 -15.69
CA ASN A 82 -10.37 -0.41 -15.62
C ASN A 82 -8.92 -0.84 -15.86
N PHE A 83 -8.08 0.10 -16.29
CA PHE A 83 -6.66 -0.18 -16.55
C PHE A 83 -5.94 -0.66 -15.30
N LEU A 84 -6.06 0.07 -14.19
CA LEU A 84 -5.53 -0.37 -12.89
C LEU A 84 -6.67 -0.96 -12.06
N ASP A 85 -6.51 -2.19 -11.61
CA ASP A 85 -7.42 -2.85 -10.67
C ASP A 85 -6.76 -2.90 -9.31
N GLN A 86 -5.95 -3.93 -9.06
CA GLN A 86 -5.11 -4.03 -7.87
C GLN A 86 -3.71 -3.57 -8.25
N VAL A 87 -3.09 -2.78 -7.37
CA VAL A 87 -1.67 -2.45 -7.49
C VAL A 87 -0.93 -3.26 -6.45
N SER A 88 0.08 -4.01 -6.89
CA SER A 88 0.91 -4.82 -6.00
C SER A 88 2.34 -4.31 -6.03
N LEU A 89 2.89 -4.01 -4.86
CA LEU A 89 4.28 -3.59 -4.70
C LEU A 89 5.04 -4.70 -3.99
N ASP A 90 6.01 -5.29 -4.69
CA ASP A 90 6.91 -6.29 -4.11
C ASP A 90 8.19 -5.58 -3.73
N PHE A 91 8.62 -5.75 -2.47
CA PHE A 91 9.82 -5.07 -1.98
C PHE A 91 10.54 -5.92 -0.95
N GLY A 92 11.81 -5.58 -0.72
CA GLY A 92 12.64 -6.28 0.24
C GLY A 92 13.04 -5.39 1.40
N VAL A 93 13.17 -6.01 2.57
CA VAL A 93 13.71 -5.39 3.76
C VAL A 93 15.03 -6.08 4.07
N ALA A 94 16.15 -5.37 3.86
CA ALA A 94 17.48 -5.90 4.09
C ALA A 94 18.03 -5.49 5.47
N HIS A 95 17.58 -4.35 5.99
CA HIS A 95 18.16 -3.72 7.18
C HIS A 95 17.05 -3.37 8.16
N THR A 96 16.77 -4.27 9.10
CA THR A 96 15.66 -4.11 10.06
C THR A 96 15.89 -2.97 11.04
N GLU A 97 17.11 -2.45 11.13
CA GLU A 97 17.43 -1.28 11.95
C GLU A 97 17.02 0.04 11.28
N GLN A 98 16.66 0.00 10.00
CA GLN A 98 16.21 1.17 9.25
C GLN A 98 14.70 1.21 9.17
N HIS A 99 14.14 2.42 9.07
CA HIS A 99 12.72 2.58 8.79
C HIS A 99 12.48 2.48 7.29
N TYR A 100 11.46 1.71 6.90
CA TYR A 100 11.02 1.57 5.52
C TYR A 100 9.64 2.22 5.38
N HIS A 101 9.56 3.24 4.56
CA HIS A 101 8.30 3.88 4.20
C HIS A 101 8.03 3.60 2.73
N VAL A 102 6.87 3.00 2.44
CA VAL A 102 6.50 2.57 1.08
C VAL A 102 5.24 3.33 0.68
N PRO A 103 5.38 4.52 0.08
CA PRO A 103 4.23 5.31 -0.35
C PRO A 103 3.73 4.87 -1.72
N LEU A 104 2.47 5.14 -1.99
CA LEU A 104 1.87 4.97 -3.31
C LEU A 104 1.24 6.28 -3.75
N LEU A 105 1.60 6.74 -4.94
CA LEU A 105 0.96 7.88 -5.61
C LEU A 105 0.18 7.31 -6.78
N VAL A 106 -1.13 7.45 -6.78
CA VAL A 106 -1.97 6.67 -7.69
C VAL A 106 -3.11 7.47 -8.30
N SER A 107 -3.39 7.20 -9.56
CA SER A 107 -4.58 7.62 -10.29
C SER A 107 -5.23 6.37 -10.89
N PRO A 108 -6.39 6.48 -11.55
CA PRO A 108 -6.97 5.30 -12.21
C PRO A 108 -6.11 4.71 -13.34
N TRP A 109 -5.09 5.44 -13.80
CA TRP A 109 -4.31 5.10 -15.00
C TRP A 109 -2.82 4.91 -14.76
N SER A 110 -2.30 5.32 -13.59
CA SER A 110 -0.86 5.25 -13.32
C SER A 110 -0.58 5.26 -11.83
N TYR A 111 0.60 4.78 -11.46
CA TYR A 111 1.06 4.89 -10.08
C TYR A 111 2.58 4.99 -10.05
N SER A 112 3.08 5.49 -8.94
CA SER A 112 4.51 5.46 -8.64
C SER A 112 4.72 5.16 -7.17
N THR A 113 5.91 4.68 -6.86
CA THR A 113 6.33 4.39 -5.49
C THR A 113 7.82 4.71 -5.35
N TYR A 114 8.26 4.82 -4.12
CA TYR A 114 9.69 4.95 -3.82
C TYR A 114 9.92 4.45 -2.40
N ARG A 115 11.18 4.21 -2.06
CA ARG A 115 11.52 3.86 -0.69
C ARG A 115 11.79 5.14 0.08
N GLY A 116 10.91 5.46 1.02
CA GLY A 116 11.09 6.55 1.97
C GLY A 116 11.85 6.08 3.21
N SER A 117 12.24 7.01 4.01
CA SER A 117 12.96 6.70 5.25
C SER A 117 12.14 7.03 6.49
#